data_7e74db8994fd9ca9949d4bdcc7f83c25
#
_entry.id   7e74db8994fd9ca9949d4bdcc7f83c25
#
_cell.length_a   1.000
_cell.length_b   1.000
_cell.length_c   1.000
_cell.angle_alpha   90.00
_cell.angle_beta   90.00
_cell.angle_gamma   90.00
#
_symmetry.space_group_name_H-M   'P 1'
#
loop_
_entity.id
_entity.type
_entity.pdbx_description
1 polymer ?
#
loop_
_entity_poly.entity_id
_entity_poly.type
_entity_poly.pdbx_seq_one_letter_code
_entity_poly.pdbx_strand_id
1 'polypeptide(L)'
;MINPMPLLAIESTCDETAAAVIDRSRRVLASVVASQHALHARWRGVVPEIASRAHVERIIPVIAEAVQVAGISQQDLEAVAVAVRPGLVGSLLIGLSAAKAIAAVLRLPLIGYDHVAAHLYACRIAFGDRLEFPAVGLVASGGHTSLFRLTGPLGLERLGGTIDDAIGEAFDKAASLLGLGYPGGPEIERLATTGDPRAFRFPRPLAHDRGRLDLSFSGLKTAIRYQVRPPGADERQLSRQQRADLAASFQQAAVDALIAKVDLAISRSGCRVVAVGGGVAANRLLRRELELLGDRRGVTVLVPPPELCTDNAAIGAIAWEHFEHGDLATLELDVRPGTDRSRRRAASHPVPGLSQ
;
A
#
# COMPACT_ATOMS: atom_id res chain seq x y z
N MET A 1 -17.03 -33.96 2.29
CA MET A 1 -16.18 -32.78 2.17
C MET A 1 -17.03 -31.62 2.63
N ILE A 2 -16.67 -30.97 3.74
CA ILE A 2 -17.32 -29.72 4.18
C ILE A 2 -16.96 -28.70 3.12
N ASN A 3 -17.96 -28.22 2.38
CA ASN A 3 -17.77 -27.17 1.38
C ASN A 3 -17.26 -25.94 2.17
N PRO A 4 -16.04 -25.47 1.96
CA PRO A 4 -15.54 -24.31 2.70
C PRO A 4 -16.41 -23.13 2.28
N MET A 5 -17.22 -22.61 3.21
CA MET A 5 -18.00 -21.40 2.94
C MET A 5 -17.01 -20.22 2.91
N PRO A 6 -16.72 -19.67 1.74
CA PRO A 6 -15.73 -18.59 1.59
C PRO A 6 -16.34 -17.23 1.83
N LEU A 7 -15.50 -16.21 2.05
CA LEU A 7 -15.92 -14.82 1.98
C LEU A 7 -15.61 -14.21 0.60
N LEU A 8 -16.42 -13.23 0.22
CA LEU A 8 -16.18 -12.33 -0.91
C LEU A 8 -15.51 -11.05 -0.39
N ALA A 9 -14.29 -10.78 -0.80
CA ALA A 9 -13.62 -9.52 -0.53
C ALA A 9 -13.71 -8.57 -1.74
N ILE A 10 -13.96 -7.29 -1.47
CA ILE A 10 -14.08 -6.23 -2.49
C ILE A 10 -13.08 -5.13 -2.19
N GLU A 11 -12.35 -4.71 -3.22
CA GLU A 11 -11.35 -3.64 -3.16
C GLU A 11 -11.62 -2.60 -4.25
N SER A 12 -11.75 -1.34 -3.86
CA SER A 12 -11.98 -0.21 -4.78
C SER A 12 -11.42 1.11 -4.24
N THR A 13 -10.33 1.08 -3.50
CA THR A 13 -9.81 2.25 -2.76
C THR A 13 -9.22 3.33 -3.64
N CYS A 14 -8.69 3.00 -4.81
CA CYS A 14 -7.98 3.94 -5.68
C CYS A 14 -8.37 3.76 -7.16
N ASP A 15 -7.58 3.07 -7.95
CA ASP A 15 -7.73 2.90 -9.40
C ASP A 15 -7.74 1.42 -9.85
N GLU A 16 -7.83 0.50 -8.92
CA GLU A 16 -8.13 -0.92 -9.16
C GLU A 16 -9.52 -1.28 -8.64
N THR A 17 -10.33 -1.92 -9.50
CA THR A 17 -11.56 -2.58 -9.10
C THR A 17 -11.25 -4.05 -8.94
N ALA A 18 -11.33 -4.58 -7.74
CA ALA A 18 -10.99 -5.99 -7.51
C ALA A 18 -12.02 -6.71 -6.64
N ALA A 19 -12.15 -8.02 -6.88
CA ALA A 19 -12.89 -8.94 -6.02
C ALA A 19 -12.11 -10.25 -5.87
N ALA A 20 -12.17 -10.84 -4.68
CA ALA A 20 -11.54 -12.12 -4.40
C ALA A 20 -12.49 -13.00 -3.58
N VAL A 21 -12.41 -14.31 -3.82
CA VAL A 21 -13.08 -15.34 -3.03
C VAL A 21 -12.03 -16.06 -2.20
N ILE A 22 -12.20 -16.10 -0.89
CA ILE A 22 -11.15 -16.51 0.05
C ILE A 22 -11.77 -17.46 1.07
N ASP A 23 -11.19 -18.67 1.21
CA ASP A 23 -11.69 -19.65 2.16
C ASP A 23 -11.24 -19.36 3.62
N ARG A 24 -11.80 -20.08 4.59
CA ARG A 24 -11.48 -19.92 6.03
C ARG A 24 -10.01 -20.20 6.36
N SER A 25 -9.30 -20.95 5.53
CA SER A 25 -7.85 -21.16 5.69
C SER A 25 -7.00 -20.01 5.12
N ARG A 26 -7.61 -18.91 4.72
CA ARG A 26 -7.02 -17.73 4.07
C ARG A 26 -6.45 -18.03 2.67
N ARG A 27 -6.81 -19.19 2.08
CA ARG A 27 -6.44 -19.51 0.71
C ARG A 27 -7.32 -18.73 -0.26
N VAL A 28 -6.69 -18.05 -1.21
CA VAL A 28 -7.37 -17.32 -2.28
C VAL A 28 -7.83 -18.33 -3.33
N LEU A 29 -9.16 -18.51 -3.47
CA LEU A 29 -9.78 -19.38 -4.46
C LEU A 29 -9.88 -18.69 -5.83
N ALA A 30 -10.13 -17.38 -5.82
CA ALA A 30 -10.15 -16.53 -7.00
C ALA A 30 -9.74 -15.10 -6.62
N SER A 31 -9.05 -14.41 -7.53
CA SER A 31 -8.76 -12.98 -7.43
C SER A 31 -8.84 -12.37 -8.82
N VAL A 32 -9.73 -11.41 -9.01
CA VAL A 32 -9.95 -10.69 -10.27
C VAL A 32 -9.69 -9.22 -10.03
N VAL A 33 -8.87 -8.61 -10.91
CA VAL A 33 -8.48 -7.20 -10.83
C VAL A 33 -8.71 -6.54 -12.20
N ALA A 34 -9.50 -5.48 -12.21
CA ALA A 34 -9.68 -4.61 -13.38
C ALA A 34 -8.97 -3.28 -13.14
N SER A 35 -7.73 -3.17 -13.64
CA SER A 35 -6.91 -1.97 -13.50
C SER A 35 -7.39 -0.82 -14.41
N GLN A 36 -7.25 0.39 -13.90
CA GLN A 36 -7.60 1.63 -14.59
C GLN A 36 -6.36 2.39 -15.11
N HIS A 37 -5.16 1.81 -15.05
CA HIS A 37 -3.92 2.47 -15.44
C HIS A 37 -3.99 3.11 -16.82
N ALA A 38 -4.58 2.41 -17.81
CA ALA A 38 -4.74 2.94 -19.18
C ALA A 38 -5.62 4.19 -19.23
N LEU A 39 -6.64 4.29 -18.36
CA LEU A 39 -7.52 5.47 -18.29
C LEU A 39 -6.79 6.68 -17.72
N HIS A 40 -5.88 6.46 -16.80
CA HIS A 40 -5.16 7.50 -16.08
C HIS A 40 -3.82 7.89 -16.76
N ALA A 41 -3.31 7.07 -17.68
CA ALA A 41 -2.00 7.25 -18.31
C ALA A 41 -1.81 8.65 -18.94
N ARG A 42 -2.84 9.18 -19.61
CA ARG A 42 -2.80 10.52 -20.22
C ARG A 42 -2.66 11.67 -19.21
N TRP A 43 -3.11 11.44 -17.95
CA TRP A 43 -3.05 12.41 -16.86
C TRP A 43 -1.80 12.24 -16.00
N ARG A 44 -1.06 11.13 -16.23
CA ARG A 44 0.15 10.77 -15.47
C ARG A 44 -0.10 10.67 -13.95
N GLY A 45 -1.29 10.21 -13.57
CA GLY A 45 -1.74 10.07 -12.20
C GLY A 45 -3.25 9.86 -12.12
N VAL A 46 -3.72 9.38 -10.99
CA VAL A 46 -5.13 9.06 -10.77
C VAL A 46 -6.00 10.32 -10.73
N VAL A 47 -7.07 10.31 -11.50
CA VAL A 47 -8.12 11.37 -11.49
C VAL A 47 -9.34 10.79 -10.76
N PRO A 48 -9.70 11.31 -9.57
CA PRO A 48 -10.73 10.71 -8.71
C PRO A 48 -12.09 10.49 -9.37
N GLU A 49 -12.56 11.45 -10.18
CA GLU A 49 -13.85 11.36 -10.86
C GLU A 49 -13.84 10.27 -11.95
N ILE A 50 -12.73 10.12 -12.67
CA ILE A 50 -12.56 9.06 -13.67
C ILE A 50 -12.52 7.70 -12.96
N ALA A 51 -11.78 7.61 -11.85
CA ALA A 51 -11.69 6.39 -11.06
C ALA A 51 -13.07 5.94 -10.57
N SER A 52 -13.83 6.84 -9.97
CA SER A 52 -15.17 6.53 -9.45
C SER A 52 -16.10 6.03 -10.55
N ARG A 53 -16.12 6.66 -11.72
CA ARG A 53 -16.95 6.21 -12.86
C ARG A 53 -16.56 4.83 -13.36
N ALA A 54 -15.25 4.57 -13.49
CA ALA A 54 -14.76 3.26 -13.92
C ALA A 54 -15.12 2.16 -12.92
N HIS A 55 -15.13 2.44 -11.61
CA HIS A 55 -15.59 1.48 -10.60
C HIS A 55 -17.08 1.13 -10.79
N VAL A 56 -17.95 2.11 -11.06
CA VAL A 56 -19.39 1.83 -11.31
C VAL A 56 -19.58 0.84 -12.46
N GLU A 57 -18.82 0.99 -13.54
CA GLU A 57 -18.93 0.12 -14.71
C GLU A 57 -18.37 -1.30 -14.46
N ARG A 58 -17.35 -1.41 -13.59
CA ARG A 58 -16.55 -2.64 -13.45
C ARG A 58 -16.90 -3.49 -12.26
N ILE A 59 -17.51 -2.92 -11.20
CA ILE A 59 -17.66 -3.61 -9.93
C ILE A 59 -18.50 -4.91 -10.04
N ILE A 60 -19.62 -4.87 -10.77
CA ILE A 60 -20.48 -6.04 -10.92
C ILE A 60 -19.84 -7.12 -11.80
N PRO A 61 -19.30 -6.82 -13.00
CA PRO A 61 -18.53 -7.80 -13.77
C PRO A 61 -17.40 -8.48 -13.00
N VAL A 62 -16.59 -7.70 -12.27
CA VAL A 62 -15.44 -8.21 -11.50
C VAL A 62 -15.88 -9.15 -10.37
N ILE A 63 -16.95 -8.80 -9.65
CA ILE A 63 -17.52 -9.68 -8.61
C ILE A 63 -18.07 -10.98 -9.22
N ALA A 64 -18.82 -10.87 -10.32
CA ALA A 64 -19.40 -12.05 -10.99
C ALA A 64 -18.30 -13.00 -11.49
N GLU A 65 -17.24 -12.45 -12.10
CA GLU A 65 -16.09 -13.22 -12.57
C GLU A 65 -15.35 -13.89 -11.41
N ALA A 66 -15.13 -13.20 -10.30
CA ALA A 66 -14.45 -13.77 -9.12
C ALA A 66 -15.22 -14.99 -8.56
N VAL A 67 -16.55 -14.89 -8.46
CA VAL A 67 -17.41 -16.01 -8.01
C VAL A 67 -17.37 -17.16 -9.01
N GLN A 68 -17.44 -16.88 -10.31
CA GLN A 68 -17.35 -17.87 -11.38
C GLN A 68 -15.99 -18.59 -11.39
N VAL A 69 -14.88 -17.86 -11.30
CA VAL A 69 -13.53 -18.44 -11.28
C VAL A 69 -13.30 -19.29 -10.04
N ALA A 70 -13.89 -18.91 -8.90
CA ALA A 70 -13.85 -19.71 -7.68
C ALA A 70 -14.66 -21.03 -7.79
N GLY A 71 -15.52 -21.18 -8.80
CA GLY A 71 -16.35 -22.36 -9.01
C GLY A 71 -17.43 -22.55 -7.95
N ILE A 72 -17.93 -21.47 -7.36
CA ILE A 72 -18.96 -21.45 -6.32
C ILE A 72 -20.20 -20.70 -6.79
N SER A 73 -21.31 -20.84 -6.05
CA SER A 73 -22.48 -19.98 -6.19
C SER A 73 -22.46 -18.85 -5.16
N GLN A 74 -23.24 -17.80 -5.37
CA GLN A 74 -23.36 -16.71 -4.40
C GLN A 74 -23.94 -17.19 -3.05
N GLN A 75 -24.74 -18.25 -3.06
CA GLN A 75 -25.34 -18.86 -1.88
C GLN A 75 -24.30 -19.61 -1.02
N ASP A 76 -23.13 -19.94 -1.57
CA ASP A 76 -22.04 -20.60 -0.85
C ASP A 76 -21.20 -19.63 -0.04
N LEU A 77 -21.40 -18.31 -0.22
CA LEU A 77 -20.68 -17.27 0.51
C LEU A 77 -21.12 -17.23 1.98
N GLU A 78 -20.15 -17.03 2.88
CA GLU A 78 -20.38 -16.92 4.32
C GLU A 78 -20.38 -15.45 4.81
N ALA A 79 -19.65 -14.59 4.16
CA ALA A 79 -19.55 -13.17 4.50
C ALA A 79 -19.16 -12.34 3.28
N VAL A 80 -19.39 -11.03 3.38
CA VAL A 80 -18.91 -10.03 2.41
C VAL A 80 -18.00 -9.04 3.13
N ALA A 81 -16.82 -8.84 2.59
CA ALA A 81 -15.82 -7.91 3.12
C ALA A 81 -15.52 -6.81 2.10
N VAL A 82 -15.24 -5.59 2.58
CA VAL A 82 -14.93 -4.47 1.72
C VAL A 82 -13.93 -3.51 2.38
N ALA A 83 -13.00 -2.99 1.61
CA ALA A 83 -12.13 -1.91 2.06
C ALA A 83 -12.95 -0.63 2.26
N VAL A 84 -12.87 -0.05 3.45
CA VAL A 84 -13.64 1.17 3.81
C VAL A 84 -12.74 2.35 4.12
N ARG A 85 -11.44 2.14 4.20
CA ARG A 85 -10.42 3.17 4.49
C ARG A 85 -8.99 2.65 4.26
N PRO A 86 -8.01 3.56 4.08
CA PRO A 86 -8.19 4.86 3.47
C PRO A 86 -8.39 4.72 1.96
N GLY A 87 -8.76 5.81 1.26
CA GLY A 87 -8.89 5.79 -0.19
C GLY A 87 -9.64 7.02 -0.73
N LEU A 88 -9.89 7.01 -2.03
CA LEU A 88 -10.71 8.01 -2.70
C LEU A 88 -12.18 7.81 -2.30
N VAL A 89 -12.83 8.84 -1.77
CA VAL A 89 -14.18 8.73 -1.22
C VAL A 89 -15.18 8.15 -2.22
N GLY A 90 -15.18 8.64 -3.46
CA GLY A 90 -16.07 8.15 -4.51
C GLY A 90 -15.83 6.69 -4.86
N SER A 91 -14.57 6.27 -4.93
CA SER A 91 -14.16 4.89 -5.21
C SER A 91 -14.57 3.94 -4.07
N LEU A 92 -14.28 4.31 -2.82
CA LEU A 92 -14.69 3.56 -1.62
C LEU A 92 -16.22 3.36 -1.53
N LEU A 93 -17.00 4.43 -1.82
CA LEU A 93 -18.46 4.37 -1.78
C LEU A 93 -19.05 3.35 -2.76
N ILE A 94 -18.42 3.15 -3.91
CA ILE A 94 -18.92 2.19 -4.91
C ILE A 94 -18.71 0.76 -4.42
N GLY A 95 -17.52 0.42 -3.93
CA GLY A 95 -17.26 -0.90 -3.34
C GLY A 95 -18.16 -1.18 -2.13
N LEU A 96 -18.30 -0.19 -1.23
CA LEU A 96 -19.16 -0.32 -0.06
C LEU A 96 -20.63 -0.50 -0.44
N SER A 97 -21.13 0.23 -1.45
CA SER A 97 -22.52 0.07 -1.92
C SER A 97 -22.77 -1.32 -2.50
N ALA A 98 -21.85 -1.84 -3.30
CA ALA A 98 -21.92 -3.21 -3.82
C ALA A 98 -21.91 -4.25 -2.68
N ALA A 99 -20.99 -4.11 -1.72
CA ALA A 99 -20.90 -5.00 -0.57
C ALA A 99 -22.18 -4.98 0.28
N LYS A 100 -22.73 -3.81 0.57
CA LYS A 100 -24.00 -3.66 1.30
C LYS A 100 -25.18 -4.31 0.57
N ALA A 101 -25.28 -4.12 -0.75
CA ALA A 101 -26.36 -4.71 -1.55
C ALA A 101 -26.29 -6.24 -1.49
N ILE A 102 -25.11 -6.83 -1.68
CA ILE A 102 -24.93 -8.29 -1.61
C ILE A 102 -25.22 -8.80 -0.21
N ALA A 103 -24.66 -8.17 0.83
CA ALA A 103 -24.89 -8.57 2.22
C ALA A 103 -26.37 -8.51 2.60
N ALA A 104 -27.10 -7.47 2.18
CA ALA A 104 -28.53 -7.32 2.45
C ALA A 104 -29.38 -8.40 1.74
N VAL A 105 -29.13 -8.63 0.44
CA VAL A 105 -29.90 -9.58 -0.37
C VAL A 105 -29.66 -11.02 0.08
N LEU A 106 -28.40 -11.38 0.34
CA LEU A 106 -28.03 -12.74 0.73
C LEU A 106 -28.09 -12.96 2.26
N ARG A 107 -28.39 -11.91 3.04
CA ARG A 107 -28.42 -11.93 4.52
C ARG A 107 -27.09 -12.38 5.12
N LEU A 108 -25.99 -11.91 4.55
CA LEU A 108 -24.64 -12.26 4.99
C LEU A 108 -24.07 -11.20 5.96
N PRO A 109 -23.19 -11.59 6.88
CA PRO A 109 -22.35 -10.67 7.62
C PRO A 109 -21.58 -9.74 6.71
N LEU A 110 -21.52 -8.43 7.08
CA LEU A 110 -20.73 -7.41 6.39
C LEU A 110 -19.50 -7.08 7.23
N ILE A 111 -18.35 -6.98 6.58
CA ILE A 111 -17.07 -6.70 7.25
C ILE A 111 -16.40 -5.52 6.52
N GLY A 112 -16.09 -4.45 7.27
CA GLY A 112 -15.28 -3.35 6.77
C GLY A 112 -13.83 -3.52 7.21
N TYR A 113 -12.87 -3.48 6.28
CA TYR A 113 -11.46 -3.58 6.64
C TYR A 113 -10.65 -2.33 6.23
N ASP A 114 -9.47 -2.19 6.84
CA ASP A 114 -8.50 -1.15 6.54
C ASP A 114 -7.54 -1.63 5.45
N HIS A 115 -7.49 -0.93 4.31
CA HIS A 115 -6.65 -1.26 3.16
C HIS A 115 -5.14 -1.28 3.49
N VAL A 116 -4.69 -0.36 4.35
CA VAL A 116 -3.28 -0.29 4.76
C VAL A 116 -2.91 -1.49 5.64
N ALA A 117 -3.81 -1.88 6.56
CA ALA A 117 -3.65 -3.09 7.35
C ALA A 117 -3.65 -4.35 6.47
N ALA A 118 -4.53 -4.39 5.46
CA ALA A 118 -4.62 -5.48 4.50
C ALA A 118 -3.33 -5.68 3.69
N HIS A 119 -2.66 -4.60 3.30
CA HIS A 119 -1.34 -4.69 2.65
C HIS A 119 -0.29 -5.38 3.53
N LEU A 120 -0.28 -5.13 4.84
CA LEU A 120 0.65 -5.82 5.75
C LEU A 120 0.20 -7.26 6.02
N TYR A 121 -1.12 -7.51 6.00
CA TYR A 121 -1.68 -8.85 6.14
C TYR A 121 -1.32 -9.76 4.95
N ALA A 122 -0.97 -9.21 3.78
CA ALA A 122 -0.42 -9.97 2.66
C ALA A 122 0.80 -10.83 3.06
N CYS A 123 1.60 -10.39 4.03
CA CYS A 123 2.68 -11.20 4.61
C CYS A 123 2.15 -12.44 5.34
N ARG A 124 0.99 -12.32 6.02
CA ARG A 124 0.34 -13.47 6.69
C ARG A 124 -0.17 -14.49 5.67
N ILE A 125 -0.73 -14.01 4.57
CA ILE A 125 -1.18 -14.87 3.45
C ILE A 125 0.01 -15.62 2.84
N ALA A 126 1.12 -14.92 2.58
CA ALA A 126 2.28 -15.48 1.90
C ALA A 126 3.14 -16.39 2.79
N PHE A 127 3.27 -16.08 4.08
CA PHE A 127 4.26 -16.69 4.95
C PHE A 127 3.69 -17.34 6.22
N GLY A 128 2.39 -17.24 6.44
CA GLY A 128 1.71 -17.86 7.58
C GLY A 128 2.29 -17.41 8.93
N ASP A 129 2.61 -18.37 9.77
CA ASP A 129 3.12 -18.15 11.14
C ASP A 129 4.54 -17.56 11.20
N ARG A 130 5.24 -17.44 10.06
CA ARG A 130 6.51 -16.71 10.01
C ARG A 130 6.34 -15.22 10.29
N LEU A 131 5.14 -14.67 10.12
CA LEU A 131 4.80 -13.33 10.60
C LEU A 131 4.52 -13.39 12.10
N GLU A 132 5.58 -13.38 12.89
CA GLU A 132 5.52 -13.31 14.35
C GLU A 132 5.27 -11.87 14.82
N PHE A 133 4.53 -11.74 15.91
CA PHE A 133 4.26 -10.45 16.55
C PHE A 133 5.01 -10.31 17.88
N PRO A 134 5.46 -9.09 18.26
CA PRO A 134 5.30 -7.84 17.50
C PRO A 134 6.27 -7.76 16.33
N ALA A 135 5.84 -7.10 15.24
CA ALA A 135 6.65 -6.87 14.05
C ALA A 135 6.69 -5.39 13.64
N VAL A 136 7.70 -4.98 12.88
CA VAL A 136 7.69 -3.70 12.17
C VAL A 136 6.95 -3.88 10.85
N GLY A 137 5.98 -3.03 10.56
CA GLY A 137 5.28 -2.97 9.28
C GLY A 137 5.75 -1.79 8.44
N LEU A 138 6.10 -2.01 7.18
CA LEU A 138 6.30 -0.96 6.18
C LEU A 138 5.23 -1.09 5.11
N VAL A 139 4.40 -0.06 4.93
CA VAL A 139 3.55 0.09 3.76
C VAL A 139 4.15 1.13 2.84
N ALA A 140 4.43 0.75 1.59
CA ALA A 140 4.99 1.60 0.55
C ALA A 140 4.19 1.40 -0.75
N SER A 141 3.30 2.33 -1.07
CA SER A 141 2.41 2.27 -2.23
C SER A 141 2.34 3.60 -2.97
N GLY A 142 1.50 3.70 -4.00
CA GLY A 142 1.22 4.95 -4.72
C GLY A 142 0.73 6.06 -3.80
N GLY A 143 -0.22 5.75 -2.91
CA GLY A 143 -0.85 6.73 -2.02
C GLY A 143 -0.31 6.74 -0.59
N HIS A 144 0.38 5.70 -0.14
CA HIS A 144 0.75 5.54 1.26
C HIS A 144 2.21 5.18 1.45
N THR A 145 2.86 5.83 2.42
CA THR A 145 4.18 5.43 2.90
C THR A 145 4.21 5.61 4.41
N SER A 146 4.15 4.50 5.14
CA SER A 146 4.01 4.53 6.60
C SER A 146 4.70 3.35 7.26
N LEU A 147 5.18 3.59 8.48
CA LEU A 147 5.76 2.60 9.38
C LEU A 147 4.80 2.33 10.53
N PHE A 148 4.67 1.06 10.87
CA PHE A 148 3.78 0.58 11.91
C PHE A 148 4.51 -0.38 12.86
N ARG A 149 3.95 -0.55 14.05
CA ARG A 149 4.18 -1.70 14.93
C ARG A 149 2.95 -2.58 14.85
N LEU A 150 3.14 -3.81 14.42
CA LEU A 150 2.10 -4.84 14.41
C LEU A 150 2.12 -5.54 15.76
N THR A 151 1.04 -5.49 16.51
CA THR A 151 0.92 -6.15 17.83
C THR A 151 0.11 -7.44 17.78
N GLY A 152 -0.49 -7.72 16.63
CA GLY A 152 -1.30 -8.88 16.31
C GLY A 152 -1.87 -8.76 14.89
N PRO A 153 -2.68 -9.71 14.43
CA PRO A 153 -3.25 -9.69 13.07
C PRO A 153 -4.07 -8.43 12.77
N LEU A 154 -4.78 -7.88 13.75
CA LEU A 154 -5.58 -6.66 13.68
C LEU A 154 -4.95 -5.48 14.43
N GLY A 155 -3.87 -5.71 15.16
CA GLY A 155 -3.20 -4.70 15.97
C GLY A 155 -2.22 -3.87 15.16
N LEU A 156 -2.54 -2.60 14.88
CA LEU A 156 -1.74 -1.70 14.06
C LEU A 156 -1.50 -0.37 14.78
N GLU A 157 -0.27 -0.14 15.20
CA GLU A 157 0.17 1.11 15.84
C GLU A 157 1.06 1.90 14.87
N ARG A 158 0.65 3.11 14.50
CA ARG A 158 1.44 3.94 13.58
C ARG A 158 2.67 4.51 14.27
N LEU A 159 3.86 4.21 13.76
CA LEU A 159 5.15 4.72 14.25
C LEU A 159 5.56 6.03 13.55
N GLY A 160 5.29 6.13 12.25
CA GLY A 160 5.64 7.28 11.42
C GLY A 160 5.12 7.12 10.00
N GLY A 161 5.47 8.02 9.12
CA GLY A 161 5.12 7.94 7.71
C GLY A 161 5.47 9.22 6.98
N THR A 162 5.17 9.27 5.68
CA THR A 162 5.45 10.47 4.91
C THR A 162 4.65 11.67 5.43
N ILE A 163 5.30 12.83 5.43
CA ILE A 163 4.70 14.13 5.78
C ILE A 163 4.25 14.91 4.53
N ASP A 164 4.63 14.43 3.36
CA ASP A 164 4.32 15.02 2.06
C ASP A 164 3.96 13.93 1.04
N ASP A 165 4.63 13.83 -0.10
CA ASP A 165 4.35 12.83 -1.13
C ASP A 165 4.57 11.39 -0.61
N ALA A 166 3.75 10.44 -1.03
CA ALA A 166 4.07 9.02 -0.89
C ALA A 166 5.24 8.66 -1.81
N ILE A 167 5.95 7.57 -1.50
CA ILE A 167 7.10 7.16 -2.32
C ILE A 167 6.69 6.80 -3.74
N GLY A 168 5.58 6.07 -3.93
CA GLY A 168 5.10 5.72 -5.27
C GLY A 168 4.70 6.96 -6.06
N GLU A 169 4.03 7.93 -5.44
CA GLU A 169 3.71 9.22 -6.04
C GLU A 169 4.99 9.99 -6.45
N ALA A 170 6.06 9.90 -5.65
CA ALA A 170 7.35 10.49 -6.00
C ALA A 170 7.98 9.82 -7.22
N PHE A 171 7.85 8.49 -7.35
CA PHE A 171 8.27 7.74 -8.54
C PHE A 171 7.47 8.16 -9.79
N ASP A 172 6.14 8.29 -9.69
CA ASP A 172 5.29 8.71 -10.81
C ASP A 172 5.64 10.12 -11.28
N LYS A 173 5.86 11.04 -10.33
CA LYS A 173 6.30 12.42 -10.62
C LYS A 173 7.69 12.46 -11.28
N ALA A 174 8.62 11.63 -10.82
CA ALA A 174 9.96 11.52 -11.41
C ALA A 174 9.90 10.93 -12.82
N ALA A 175 9.12 9.87 -13.03
CA ALA A 175 8.89 9.28 -14.35
C ALA A 175 8.32 10.30 -15.34
N SER A 176 7.31 11.05 -14.91
CA SER A 176 6.71 12.13 -15.71
C SER A 176 7.74 13.19 -16.12
N LEU A 177 8.63 13.62 -15.21
CA LEU A 177 9.70 14.59 -15.51
C LEU A 177 10.75 14.03 -16.49
N LEU A 178 10.98 12.73 -16.48
CA LEU A 178 11.89 12.05 -17.42
C LEU A 178 11.23 11.67 -18.75
N GLY A 179 9.94 12.01 -18.95
CA GLY A 179 9.19 11.66 -20.14
C GLY A 179 8.87 10.16 -20.28
N LEU A 180 8.77 9.45 -19.14
CA LEU A 180 8.43 8.04 -19.07
C LEU A 180 6.92 7.83 -18.93
N GLY A 181 6.49 6.56 -19.07
CA GLY A 181 5.09 6.14 -18.94
C GLY A 181 4.55 6.15 -17.50
N TYR A 182 3.28 5.78 -17.38
CA TYR A 182 2.58 5.55 -16.13
C TYR A 182 2.08 4.09 -16.08
N PRO A 183 2.18 3.40 -14.92
CA PRO A 183 2.73 3.86 -13.63
C PRO A 183 4.26 4.05 -13.66
N GLY A 184 4.74 5.10 -12.96
CA GLY A 184 6.13 5.53 -13.05
C GLY A 184 7.13 4.64 -12.33
N GLY A 185 6.72 3.93 -11.28
CA GLY A 185 7.59 3.03 -10.51
C GLY A 185 8.32 2.00 -11.40
N PRO A 186 7.60 1.13 -12.14
CA PRO A 186 8.20 0.16 -13.06
C PRO A 186 9.05 0.80 -14.16
N GLU A 187 8.66 1.96 -14.68
CA GLU A 187 9.39 2.67 -15.72
C GLU A 187 10.73 3.21 -15.21
N ILE A 188 10.75 3.81 -14.01
CA ILE A 188 11.99 4.25 -13.35
C ILE A 188 12.90 3.04 -13.09
N GLU A 189 12.36 1.95 -12.54
CA GLU A 189 13.14 0.74 -12.26
C GLU A 189 13.77 0.18 -13.53
N ARG A 190 12.99 0.06 -14.61
CA ARG A 190 13.48 -0.44 -15.90
C ARG A 190 14.60 0.44 -16.45
N LEU A 191 14.44 1.75 -16.41
CA LEU A 191 15.45 2.69 -16.93
C LEU A 191 16.72 2.71 -16.06
N ALA A 192 16.55 2.61 -14.74
CA ALA A 192 17.64 2.61 -13.76
C ALA A 192 18.60 1.42 -13.92
N THR A 193 18.17 0.32 -14.56
CA THR A 193 19.04 -0.87 -14.76
C THR A 193 20.32 -0.59 -15.54
N THR A 194 20.32 0.45 -16.38
CA THR A 194 21.47 0.84 -17.22
C THR A 194 22.14 2.13 -16.74
N GLY A 195 21.67 2.71 -15.62
CA GLY A 195 22.18 3.97 -15.08
C GLY A 195 23.16 3.78 -13.92
N ASP A 196 23.98 4.80 -13.69
CA ASP A 196 24.84 4.87 -12.50
C ASP A 196 24.10 5.54 -11.34
N PRO A 197 23.85 4.82 -10.21
CA PRO A 197 23.15 5.38 -9.05
C PRO A 197 23.95 6.45 -8.30
N ARG A 198 25.21 6.71 -8.68
CA ARG A 198 26.10 7.72 -8.09
C ARG A 198 26.32 8.94 -8.98
N ALA A 199 25.80 8.93 -10.21
CA ALA A 199 26.03 10.02 -11.18
C ALA A 199 25.42 11.35 -10.71
N PHE A 200 24.31 11.32 -9.98
CA PHE A 200 23.65 12.51 -9.45
C PHE A 200 23.44 12.43 -7.94
N ARG A 201 23.73 13.52 -7.24
CA ARG A 201 23.47 13.62 -5.80
C ARG A 201 22.04 14.09 -5.55
N PHE A 202 21.20 13.19 -5.07
CA PHE A 202 19.86 13.50 -4.58
C PHE A 202 19.85 13.62 -3.05
N PRO A 203 18.98 14.47 -2.47
CA PRO A 203 18.79 14.53 -1.03
C PRO A 203 18.16 13.24 -0.50
N ARG A 204 18.39 12.92 0.78
CA ARG A 204 17.69 11.88 1.56
C ARG A 204 16.96 12.57 2.71
N PRO A 205 15.82 13.23 2.43
CA PRO A 205 15.16 14.04 3.45
C PRO A 205 14.82 13.20 4.67
N LEU A 206 15.05 13.75 5.86
CA LEU A 206 14.82 13.12 7.15
C LEU A 206 15.55 11.80 7.43
N ALA A 207 16.27 11.20 6.47
CA ALA A 207 16.92 9.89 6.65
C ALA A 207 17.84 9.84 7.86
N HIS A 208 18.56 10.93 8.14
CA HIS A 208 19.50 11.04 9.26
C HIS A 208 18.88 11.59 10.55
N ASP A 209 17.63 12.06 10.51
CA ASP A 209 16.93 12.51 11.72
C ASP A 209 16.50 11.28 12.55
N ARG A 210 17.28 11.00 13.58
CA ARG A 210 17.01 9.89 14.50
C ARG A 210 15.94 10.22 15.54
N GLY A 211 15.44 11.44 15.62
CA GLY A 211 14.39 11.86 16.54
C GLY A 211 13.00 11.35 16.19
N ARG A 212 12.73 11.12 14.91
CA ARG A 212 11.41 10.73 14.39
C ARG A 212 11.48 9.68 13.29
N LEU A 213 10.36 8.96 13.10
CA LEU A 213 10.19 7.93 12.07
C LEU A 213 9.40 8.45 10.83
N ASP A 214 9.28 9.79 10.73
CA ASP A 214 8.65 10.40 9.56
C ASP A 214 9.57 10.35 8.34
N LEU A 215 8.95 10.33 7.16
CA LEU A 215 9.56 10.29 5.84
C LEU A 215 9.18 11.55 5.05
N SER A 216 9.94 11.89 4.02
CA SER A 216 9.63 12.97 3.08
C SER A 216 10.24 12.66 1.72
N PHE A 217 9.47 12.85 0.64
CA PHE A 217 9.88 12.57 -0.73
C PHE A 217 9.70 13.78 -1.67
N SER A 218 8.98 14.83 -1.27
CA SER A 218 8.74 16.00 -2.11
C SER A 218 10.03 16.73 -2.52
N GLY A 219 11.07 16.70 -1.67
CA GLY A 219 12.39 17.22 -1.97
C GLY A 219 13.09 16.51 -3.13
N LEU A 220 12.87 15.20 -3.29
CA LEU A 220 13.41 14.42 -4.41
C LEU A 220 12.79 14.85 -5.75
N LYS A 221 11.48 15.13 -5.79
CA LYS A 221 10.81 15.68 -6.97
C LYS A 221 11.41 17.01 -7.39
N THR A 222 11.66 17.91 -6.44
CA THR A 222 12.26 19.21 -6.73
C THR A 222 13.69 19.05 -7.23
N ALA A 223 14.46 18.13 -6.65
CA ALA A 223 15.84 17.87 -7.06
C ALA A 223 15.92 17.32 -8.50
N ILE A 224 15.08 16.33 -8.87
CA ILE A 224 15.07 15.81 -10.25
C ILE A 224 14.57 16.85 -11.24
N ARG A 225 13.57 17.67 -10.87
CA ARG A 225 13.10 18.77 -11.71
C ARG A 225 14.22 19.74 -12.04
N TYR A 226 15.07 20.10 -11.09
CA TYR A 226 16.20 21.02 -11.34
C TYR A 226 17.30 20.40 -12.22
N GLN A 227 17.42 19.07 -12.24
CA GLN A 227 18.32 18.41 -13.18
C GLN A 227 17.76 18.43 -14.61
N VAL A 228 16.46 18.27 -14.79
CA VAL A 228 15.78 18.30 -16.09
C VAL A 228 15.58 19.74 -16.58
N ARG A 229 15.08 20.61 -15.70
CA ARG A 229 14.79 22.02 -16.00
C ARG A 229 15.30 22.92 -14.87
N PRO A 230 16.54 23.43 -14.99
CA PRO A 230 17.11 24.36 -14.02
C PRO A 230 16.27 25.64 -13.91
N PRO A 231 16.22 26.27 -12.73
CA PRO A 231 15.57 27.59 -12.59
C PRO A 231 16.12 28.63 -13.57
N GLY A 232 15.21 29.29 -14.30
CA GLY A 232 15.59 30.33 -15.26
C GLY A 232 16.22 29.82 -16.57
N ALA A 233 16.24 28.51 -16.81
CA ALA A 233 16.74 27.91 -18.03
C ALA A 233 15.68 27.06 -18.73
N ASP A 234 15.90 26.85 -20.03
CA ASP A 234 15.07 25.90 -20.81
C ASP A 234 15.29 24.46 -20.35
N GLU A 235 14.34 23.62 -20.73
CA GLU A 235 14.43 22.19 -20.48
C GLU A 235 15.66 21.59 -21.17
N ARG A 236 16.47 20.85 -20.43
CA ARG A 236 17.69 20.23 -20.96
C ARG A 236 17.32 19.06 -21.87
N GLN A 237 17.97 18.98 -23.02
CA GLN A 237 17.96 17.79 -23.83
C GLN A 237 18.83 16.71 -23.18
N LEU A 238 18.21 15.80 -22.43
CA LEU A 238 18.90 14.71 -21.77
C LEU A 238 19.18 13.57 -22.75
N SER A 239 20.40 13.09 -22.81
CA SER A 239 20.74 11.85 -23.50
C SER A 239 20.03 10.66 -22.81
N ARG A 240 19.95 9.52 -23.51
CA ARG A 240 19.40 8.28 -22.95
C ARG A 240 20.16 7.88 -21.67
N GLN A 241 21.50 7.99 -21.67
CA GLN A 241 22.33 7.65 -20.53
C GLN A 241 22.06 8.58 -19.35
N GLN A 242 22.00 9.89 -19.56
CA GLN A 242 21.70 10.84 -18.49
C GLN A 242 20.32 10.59 -17.86
N ARG A 243 19.31 10.21 -18.66
CA ARG A 243 18.00 9.81 -18.11
C ARG A 243 18.11 8.54 -17.26
N ALA A 244 18.90 7.55 -17.70
CA ALA A 244 19.12 6.32 -16.95
C ALA A 244 19.85 6.60 -15.62
N ASP A 245 20.87 7.45 -15.64
CA ASP A 245 21.63 7.84 -14.46
C ASP A 245 20.78 8.64 -13.47
N LEU A 246 19.90 9.53 -13.97
CA LEU A 246 18.93 10.26 -13.13
C LEU A 246 17.93 9.29 -12.49
N ALA A 247 17.40 8.33 -13.24
CA ALA A 247 16.48 7.33 -12.73
C ALA A 247 17.13 6.45 -11.66
N ALA A 248 18.36 5.97 -11.90
CA ALA A 248 19.12 5.15 -10.96
C ALA A 248 19.46 5.90 -9.68
N SER A 249 19.95 7.14 -9.80
CA SER A 249 20.32 7.98 -8.65
C SER A 249 19.10 8.40 -7.83
N PHE A 250 17.97 8.69 -8.48
CA PHE A 250 16.69 8.99 -7.81
C PHE A 250 16.17 7.79 -7.03
N GLN A 251 16.09 6.62 -7.69
CA GLN A 251 15.62 5.38 -7.08
C GLN A 251 16.46 5.02 -5.86
N GLN A 252 17.79 5.10 -5.98
CA GLN A 252 18.69 4.83 -4.87
C GLN A 252 18.42 5.78 -3.68
N ALA A 253 18.26 7.08 -3.93
CA ALA A 253 18.00 8.03 -2.86
C ALA A 253 16.64 7.82 -2.15
N ALA A 254 15.61 7.46 -2.90
CA ALA A 254 14.29 7.15 -2.35
C ALA A 254 14.33 5.88 -1.48
N VAL A 255 14.99 4.83 -1.97
CA VAL A 255 15.16 3.57 -1.23
C VAL A 255 16.02 3.77 0.01
N ASP A 256 17.15 4.50 -0.07
CA ASP A 256 18.02 4.81 1.07
C ASP A 256 17.23 5.48 2.21
N ALA A 257 16.32 6.41 1.87
CA ALA A 257 15.50 7.10 2.86
C ALA A 257 14.53 6.16 3.57
N LEU A 258 13.91 5.21 2.83
CA LEU A 258 13.07 4.17 3.44
C LEU A 258 13.88 3.25 4.36
N ILE A 259 14.99 2.71 3.85
CA ILE A 259 15.82 1.76 4.59
C ILE A 259 16.33 2.38 5.90
N ALA A 260 16.76 3.66 5.88
CA ALA A 260 17.19 4.35 7.09
C ALA A 260 16.09 4.42 8.17
N LYS A 261 14.83 4.58 7.77
CA LYS A 261 13.71 4.64 8.72
C LYS A 261 13.22 3.27 9.16
N VAL A 262 13.27 2.26 8.32
CA VAL A 262 13.02 0.87 8.71
C VAL A 262 14.07 0.43 9.73
N ASP A 263 15.36 0.72 9.48
CA ASP A 263 16.46 0.44 10.40
C ASP A 263 16.26 1.09 11.77
N LEU A 264 15.84 2.35 11.77
CA LEU A 264 15.53 3.09 12.99
C LEU A 264 14.31 2.49 13.72
N ALA A 265 13.27 2.05 12.98
CA ALA A 265 12.10 1.41 13.56
C ALA A 265 12.45 0.08 14.24
N ILE A 266 13.27 -0.76 13.59
CA ILE A 266 13.79 -2.01 14.16
C ILE A 266 14.54 -1.71 15.45
N SER A 267 15.49 -0.75 15.41
CA SER A 267 16.32 -0.38 16.57
C SER A 267 15.51 0.12 17.78
N ARG A 268 14.38 0.80 17.53
CA ARG A 268 13.52 1.36 18.58
C ARG A 268 12.51 0.36 19.14
N SER A 269 11.99 -0.51 18.28
CA SER A 269 10.95 -1.45 18.67
C SER A 269 11.48 -2.75 19.25
N GLY A 270 12.72 -3.13 18.91
CA GLY A 270 13.30 -4.42 19.25
C GLY A 270 12.62 -5.60 18.52
N CYS A 271 11.77 -5.34 17.53
CA CYS A 271 11.09 -6.37 16.75
C CYS A 271 12.09 -7.19 15.94
N ARG A 272 11.83 -8.49 15.82
CA ARG A 272 12.66 -9.43 15.03
C ARG A 272 12.12 -9.71 13.64
N VAL A 273 10.93 -9.23 13.34
CA VAL A 273 10.27 -9.42 12.03
C VAL A 273 9.93 -8.06 11.44
N VAL A 274 10.14 -7.93 10.13
CA VAL A 274 9.71 -6.79 9.32
C VAL A 274 8.74 -7.30 8.26
N ALA A 275 7.51 -6.82 8.27
CA ALA A 275 6.50 -7.10 7.24
C ALA A 275 6.43 -5.92 6.26
N VAL A 276 6.45 -6.18 4.97
CA VAL A 276 6.45 -5.14 3.93
C VAL A 276 5.26 -5.34 3.01
N GLY A 277 4.51 -4.27 2.73
CA GLY A 277 3.35 -4.31 1.82
C GLY A 277 3.26 -3.06 0.95
N GLY A 278 2.34 -3.08 -0.02
CA GLY A 278 2.13 -2.01 -0.98
C GLY A 278 2.93 -2.17 -2.28
N GLY A 279 2.44 -1.57 -3.37
CA GLY A 279 2.96 -1.77 -4.73
C GLY A 279 4.46 -1.49 -4.90
N VAL A 280 5.02 -0.54 -4.14
CA VAL A 280 6.46 -0.24 -4.18
C VAL A 280 7.31 -1.38 -3.59
N ALA A 281 6.73 -2.26 -2.77
CA ALA A 281 7.40 -3.47 -2.29
C ALA A 281 7.77 -4.45 -3.43
N ALA A 282 7.21 -4.30 -4.62
CA ALA A 282 7.63 -5.05 -5.80
C ALA A 282 8.98 -4.58 -6.38
N ASN A 283 9.45 -3.37 -6.03
CA ASN A 283 10.71 -2.81 -6.54
C ASN A 283 11.92 -3.65 -6.10
N ARG A 284 12.73 -4.09 -7.07
CA ARG A 284 13.86 -5.02 -6.84
C ARG A 284 14.96 -4.42 -5.99
N LEU A 285 15.25 -3.13 -6.15
CA LEU A 285 16.26 -2.46 -5.33
C LEU A 285 15.81 -2.41 -3.88
N LEU A 286 14.54 -2.05 -3.63
CA LEU A 286 14.00 -2.02 -2.27
C LEU A 286 14.03 -3.42 -1.64
N ARG A 287 13.64 -4.47 -2.35
CA ARG A 287 13.70 -5.86 -1.86
C ARG A 287 15.11 -6.23 -1.44
N ARG A 288 16.09 -6.01 -2.33
CA ARG A 288 17.49 -6.30 -2.07
C ARG A 288 18.03 -5.55 -0.84
N GLU A 289 17.75 -4.26 -0.74
CA GLU A 289 18.24 -3.45 0.40
C GLU A 289 17.56 -3.83 1.72
N LEU A 290 16.29 -4.27 1.67
CA LEU A 290 15.59 -4.84 2.84
C LEU A 290 16.19 -6.18 3.28
N GLU A 291 16.52 -7.07 2.34
CA GLU A 291 17.21 -8.33 2.63
C GLU A 291 18.57 -8.08 3.28
N LEU A 292 19.39 -7.19 2.70
CA LEU A 292 20.68 -6.78 3.28
C LEU A 292 20.51 -6.13 4.68
N LEU A 293 19.45 -5.39 4.91
CA LEU A 293 19.15 -4.85 6.23
C LEU A 293 18.80 -5.98 7.22
N GLY A 294 17.99 -6.95 6.78
CA GLY A 294 17.63 -8.13 7.56
C GLY A 294 18.88 -8.88 8.04
N ASP A 295 19.79 -9.17 7.12
CA ASP A 295 21.07 -9.84 7.41
C ASP A 295 21.92 -9.05 8.41
N ARG A 296 22.07 -7.74 8.19
CA ARG A 296 22.87 -6.87 9.08
C ARG A 296 22.30 -6.77 10.50
N ARG A 297 20.98 -6.84 10.64
CA ARG A 297 20.28 -6.69 11.92
C ARG A 297 19.91 -8.00 12.60
N GLY A 298 20.05 -9.13 11.89
CA GLY A 298 19.61 -10.44 12.37
C GLY A 298 18.08 -10.49 12.54
N VAL A 299 17.33 -9.86 11.63
CA VAL A 299 15.86 -9.82 11.64
C VAL A 299 15.30 -10.48 10.37
N THR A 300 14.16 -11.13 10.51
CA THR A 300 13.45 -11.73 9.37
C THR A 300 12.70 -10.65 8.61
N VAL A 301 12.96 -10.49 7.31
CA VAL A 301 12.20 -9.59 6.42
C VAL A 301 11.23 -10.41 5.57
N LEU A 302 9.96 -10.06 5.63
CA LEU A 302 8.88 -10.71 4.89
C LEU A 302 8.35 -9.72 3.84
N VAL A 303 8.63 -10.00 2.57
CA VAL A 303 8.12 -9.23 1.43
C VAL A 303 7.29 -10.17 0.58
N PRO A 304 5.96 -10.00 0.46
CA PRO A 304 5.11 -10.91 -0.27
C PRO A 304 5.48 -10.97 -1.76
N PRO A 305 5.03 -12.00 -2.48
CA PRO A 305 5.18 -12.03 -3.92
C PRO A 305 4.46 -10.84 -4.58
N PRO A 306 4.90 -10.39 -5.77
CA PRO A 306 4.41 -9.15 -6.42
C PRO A 306 2.89 -9.08 -6.55
N GLU A 307 2.23 -10.21 -6.76
CA GLU A 307 0.77 -10.33 -6.94
C GLU A 307 -0.01 -9.90 -5.68
N LEU A 308 0.60 -10.04 -4.50
CA LEU A 308 0.03 -9.61 -3.23
C LEU A 308 0.53 -8.23 -2.76
N CYS A 309 1.46 -7.62 -3.48
CA CYS A 309 1.97 -6.28 -3.16
C CYS A 309 1.09 -5.16 -3.73
N THR A 310 0.53 -5.35 -4.93
CA THR A 310 -0.33 -4.36 -5.59
C THR A 310 -1.74 -4.35 -5.00
N ASP A 311 -2.53 -3.32 -5.33
CA ASP A 311 -3.92 -3.23 -4.90
C ASP A 311 -4.73 -4.36 -5.55
N ASN A 312 -5.26 -5.24 -4.70
CA ASN A 312 -6.05 -6.40 -5.09
C ASN A 312 -6.94 -6.83 -3.91
N ALA A 313 -8.00 -7.57 -4.19
CA ALA A 313 -8.94 -7.99 -3.15
C ALA A 313 -8.47 -9.23 -2.35
N ALA A 314 -7.41 -9.93 -2.78
CA ALA A 314 -6.88 -11.07 -2.01
C ALA A 314 -6.32 -10.64 -0.64
N ILE A 315 -5.77 -9.40 -0.54
CA ILE A 315 -5.32 -8.85 0.75
C ILE A 315 -6.48 -8.67 1.75
N GLY A 316 -7.71 -8.63 1.27
CA GLY A 316 -8.94 -8.65 2.07
C GLY A 316 -9.14 -9.93 2.90
N ALA A 317 -8.26 -10.93 2.78
CA ALA A 317 -8.21 -12.08 3.69
C ALA A 317 -8.11 -11.70 5.17
N ILE A 318 -7.65 -10.49 5.51
CA ILE A 318 -7.69 -9.91 6.87
C ILE A 318 -9.12 -9.92 7.44
N ALA A 319 -10.14 -9.91 6.60
CA ALA A 319 -11.52 -9.94 7.02
C ALA A 319 -11.89 -11.22 7.80
N TRP A 320 -11.17 -12.32 7.61
CA TRP A 320 -11.34 -13.52 8.41
C TRP A 320 -10.96 -13.31 9.88
N GLU A 321 -9.94 -12.48 10.15
CA GLU A 321 -9.60 -12.12 11.54
C GLU A 321 -10.73 -11.30 12.17
N HIS A 322 -11.31 -10.32 11.45
CA HIS A 322 -12.48 -9.58 11.90
C HIS A 322 -13.67 -10.48 12.15
N PHE A 323 -13.95 -11.42 11.23
CA PHE A 323 -15.05 -12.38 11.35
C PHE A 323 -14.92 -13.27 12.59
N GLU A 324 -13.74 -13.83 12.81
CA GLU A 324 -13.43 -14.71 13.95
C GLU A 324 -13.50 -13.98 15.30
N HIS A 325 -13.22 -12.65 15.31
CA HIS A 325 -13.37 -11.82 16.51
C HIS A 325 -14.79 -11.24 16.68
N GLY A 326 -15.72 -11.53 15.77
CA GLY A 326 -17.07 -10.99 15.82
C GLY A 326 -17.16 -9.48 15.51
N ASP A 327 -16.14 -8.91 14.90
CA ASP A 327 -16.10 -7.50 14.48
C ASP A 327 -16.84 -7.34 13.14
N LEU A 328 -18.18 -7.41 13.23
CA LEU A 328 -19.09 -7.34 12.11
C LEU A 328 -19.73 -5.95 12.03
N ALA A 329 -19.97 -5.48 10.81
CA ALA A 329 -20.59 -4.20 10.56
C ALA A 329 -22.09 -4.33 10.29
N THR A 330 -22.83 -3.27 10.59
CA THR A 330 -24.20 -3.10 10.13
C THR A 330 -24.25 -2.44 8.75
N LEU A 331 -25.43 -2.37 8.16
CA LEU A 331 -25.64 -1.64 6.90
C LEU A 331 -25.46 -0.11 7.04
N GLU A 332 -25.25 0.39 8.24
CA GLU A 332 -24.89 1.80 8.52
C GLU A 332 -23.39 2.07 8.36
N LEU A 333 -22.56 1.04 8.13
CA LEU A 333 -21.13 1.18 7.87
C LEU A 333 -20.88 2.28 6.83
N ASP A 334 -19.92 3.16 7.08
CA ASP A 334 -19.56 4.25 6.16
C ASP A 334 -18.04 4.26 5.86
N VAL A 335 -17.68 4.94 4.80
CA VAL A 335 -16.28 5.07 4.36
C VAL A 335 -15.55 6.15 5.16
N ARG A 336 -14.23 5.96 5.31
CA ARG A 336 -13.31 6.92 5.94
C ARG A 336 -12.13 7.18 5.01
N PRO A 337 -12.18 8.24 4.18
CA PRO A 337 -11.17 8.48 3.15
C PRO A 337 -9.76 8.72 3.67
N GLY A 338 -9.62 9.29 4.87
CA GLY A 338 -8.34 9.62 5.48
C GLY A 338 -7.76 8.51 6.34
N THR A 339 -6.44 8.49 6.48
CA THR A 339 -5.77 7.72 7.54
C THR A 339 -6.06 8.37 8.90
N ASP A 340 -6.41 7.56 9.89
CA ASP A 340 -6.72 8.06 11.25
C ASP A 340 -5.48 8.73 11.88
N ARG A 341 -5.43 10.07 11.83
CA ARG A 341 -4.38 10.88 12.46
C ARG A 341 -4.63 11.13 13.95
N SER A 342 -5.78 10.73 14.49
CA SER A 342 -6.28 11.16 15.81
C SER A 342 -5.58 10.51 17.01
N ARG A 343 -4.90 9.37 16.85
CA ARG A 343 -4.23 8.68 17.96
C ARG A 343 -2.91 9.30 18.44
N ARG A 344 -2.39 10.36 17.79
CA ARG A 344 -1.17 11.06 18.23
C ARG A 344 -1.34 12.00 19.45
N ARG A 345 -2.56 12.32 19.89
CA ARG A 345 -2.80 13.32 20.95
C ARG A 345 -2.89 12.78 22.39
N ALA A 346 -2.90 11.49 22.59
CA ALA A 346 -3.08 10.90 23.93
C ALA A 346 -1.79 10.53 24.69
N ALA A 347 -0.60 10.73 24.11
CA ALA A 347 0.67 10.28 24.71
C ALA A 347 1.69 11.38 25.02
N SER A 348 1.29 12.65 25.12
CA SER A 348 2.21 13.70 25.58
C SER A 348 1.47 14.78 26.35
N HIS A 349 1.39 14.64 27.69
CA HIS A 349 1.76 15.63 28.70
C HIS A 349 1.50 15.06 30.11
N PRO A 350 2.53 14.85 30.92
CA PRO A 350 2.35 14.86 32.36
C PRO A 350 2.17 16.34 32.77
N VAL A 351 1.05 16.67 33.39
CA VAL A 351 0.84 17.95 34.06
C VAL A 351 1.79 17.98 35.24
N PRO A 352 2.71 18.95 35.39
CA PRO A 352 3.44 19.14 36.63
C PRO A 352 2.45 19.64 37.71
N GLY A 353 2.52 19.00 38.86
CA GLY A 353 1.71 19.35 40.03
C GLY A 353 1.88 20.82 40.41
N LEU A 354 0.76 21.42 40.79
CA LEU A 354 0.71 22.59 41.67
C LEU A 354 0.49 22.07 43.09
N SER A 355 1.57 22.10 43.87
CA SER A 355 1.49 22.07 45.31
C SER A 355 1.17 23.49 45.81
N GLN A 356 0.27 23.53 46.76
CA GLN A 356 -0.29 24.52 47.65
C GLN A 356 -1.52 25.24 47.21
#